data_bcfc2cc481cb078d4a85695d1f53b990
#
_entry.id   bcfc2cc481cb078d4a85695d1f53b990
#
_cell.length_a   1.000
_cell.length_b   1.000
_cell.length_c   1.000
_cell.angle_alpha   90.00
_cell.angle_beta   90.00
_cell.angle_gamma   90.00
#
_symmetry.space_group_name_H-M   'P 1'
#
loop_
_entity.id
_entity.type
_entity.pdbx_description
1 polymer ?
#
loop_
_entity_poly.entity_id
_entity_poly.type
_entity_poly.pdbx_seq_one_letter_code
_entity_poly.pdbx_strand_id
1 'polypeptide(L)'
;MQNERHLWTSVRPNGPERPYVLNRLELRICDLVTEVDLLLAITALLELRIINLQNNMKKFDPIQASSKTQEELALLADENDLIAAKSSLDANLSHWENGKQINCRDWI
;
A
#
# COMPACT_ATOMS: atom_id res chain seq x y z
N MET A 1 11.56 19.10 -6.26
CA MET A 1 12.26 17.82 -5.99
C MET A 1 11.55 17.18 -4.79
N GLN A 2 10.77 16.15 -5.04
CA GLN A 2 10.20 15.36 -3.92
C GLN A 2 11.37 14.73 -3.18
N ASN A 3 11.43 14.97 -1.89
CA ASN A 3 12.45 14.41 -1.02
C ASN A 3 12.28 12.89 -1.04
N GLU A 4 13.33 12.12 -1.25
CA GLU A 4 13.30 10.64 -1.23
C GLU A 4 12.57 10.06 0.00
N ARG A 5 12.53 10.82 1.09
CA ARG A 5 11.74 10.49 2.27
C ARG A 5 10.24 10.33 2.01
N HIS A 6 9.67 10.97 0.98
CA HIS A 6 8.27 10.85 0.65
C HIS A 6 7.92 9.52 -0.03
N LEU A 7 8.85 8.95 -0.78
CA LEU A 7 8.68 7.61 -1.38
C LEU A 7 8.62 6.50 -0.32
N TRP A 8 9.20 6.73 0.87
CA TRP A 8 9.21 5.80 1.99
C TRP A 8 8.17 6.14 3.07
N THR A 9 7.20 6.98 2.77
CA THR A 9 6.20 7.41 3.76
C THR A 9 5.12 6.38 4.04
N SER A 10 4.83 5.52 3.07
CA SER A 10 3.76 4.53 3.19
C SER A 10 4.19 3.31 4.00
N VAL A 11 5.33 2.71 3.64
CA VAL A 11 5.86 1.51 4.28
C VAL A 11 7.38 1.65 4.43
N ARG A 12 7.87 1.53 5.64
CA ARG A 12 9.29 1.57 5.93
C ARG A 12 9.77 0.24 6.51
N PRO A 13 10.61 -0.52 5.81
CA PRO A 13 11.25 -1.68 6.38
C PRO A 13 12.30 -1.27 7.41
N ASN A 14 12.61 -2.16 8.30
CA ASN A 14 13.67 -1.94 9.28
C ASN A 14 15.03 -1.90 8.58
N GLY A 15 15.76 -0.79 8.72
CA GLY A 15 17.09 -0.64 8.14
C GLY A 15 18.20 -1.30 8.98
N PRO A 16 19.42 -1.44 8.41
CA PRO A 16 20.55 -2.09 9.05
C PRO A 16 21.04 -1.40 10.34
N GLU A 17 20.65 -0.16 10.54
CA GLU A 17 21.03 0.68 11.69
C GLU A 17 20.16 0.45 12.94
N ARG A 18 19.12 -0.37 12.81
CA ARG A 18 18.17 -0.64 13.89
C ARG A 18 18.29 -2.07 14.36
N PRO A 19 17.95 -2.36 15.62
CA PRO A 19 18.05 -3.74 16.13
C PRO A 19 17.28 -4.72 15.24
N TYR A 20 17.98 -5.62 14.61
CA TYR A 20 17.44 -6.64 13.68
C TYR A 20 16.37 -7.55 14.29
N VAL A 21 16.37 -7.62 15.62
CA VAL A 21 15.48 -8.48 16.39
C VAL A 21 14.00 -8.12 16.22
N LEU A 22 13.69 -6.94 15.68
CA LEU A 22 12.32 -6.43 15.64
C LEU A 22 11.59 -6.68 14.32
N ASN A 23 12.28 -7.03 13.23
CA ASN A 23 11.69 -7.34 11.90
C ASN A 23 10.30 -6.73 11.70
N ARG A 24 10.23 -5.39 11.66
CA ARG A 24 8.97 -4.66 11.64
C ARG A 24 8.78 -3.90 10.34
N LEU A 25 7.53 -3.76 9.95
CA LEU A 25 7.08 -2.80 8.96
C LEU A 25 6.50 -1.59 9.67
N GLU A 26 6.92 -0.40 9.28
CA GLU A 26 6.36 0.85 9.77
C GLU A 26 5.44 1.45 8.71
N LEU A 27 4.14 1.53 9.01
CA LEU A 27 3.15 2.23 8.20
C LEU A 27 3.08 3.68 8.69
N ARG A 28 3.28 4.64 7.79
CA ARG A 28 3.46 6.04 8.17
C ARG A 28 2.40 7.00 7.61
N ILE A 29 1.49 6.49 6.80
CA ILE A 29 0.45 7.32 6.12
C ILE A 29 -0.88 7.34 6.87
N CYS A 30 -1.00 6.63 7.98
CA CYS A 30 -2.23 6.58 8.73
C CYS A 30 -2.42 7.85 9.56
N ASP A 31 -3.62 8.40 9.52
CA ASP A 31 -4.06 9.46 10.40
C ASP A 31 -4.24 8.97 11.85
N LEU A 32 -4.35 9.91 12.76
CA LEU A 32 -4.64 9.61 14.16
C LEU A 32 -6.04 8.98 14.29
N VAL A 33 -6.10 7.78 14.85
CA VAL A 33 -7.34 7.10 15.19
C VAL A 33 -7.52 7.14 16.69
N THR A 34 -8.59 7.79 17.13
CA THR A 34 -8.88 8.02 18.56
C THR A 34 -9.68 6.89 19.21
N GLU A 35 -10.49 6.17 18.41
CA GLU A 35 -11.26 5.03 18.89
C GLU A 35 -10.42 3.76 18.88
N VAL A 36 -10.30 3.12 20.06
CA VAL A 36 -9.46 1.92 20.24
C VAL A 36 -9.95 0.75 19.38
N ASP A 37 -11.25 0.51 19.32
CA ASP A 37 -11.83 -0.59 18.55
C ASP A 37 -11.57 -0.42 17.05
N LEU A 38 -11.66 0.81 16.54
CA LEU A 38 -11.34 1.11 15.15
C LEU A 38 -9.84 0.93 14.87
N LEU A 39 -8.99 1.37 15.79
CA LEU A 39 -7.54 1.16 15.69
C LEU A 39 -7.18 -0.32 15.63
N LEU A 40 -7.78 -1.14 16.48
CA LEU A 40 -7.58 -2.59 16.48
C LEU A 40 -8.08 -3.24 15.19
N ALA A 41 -9.24 -2.81 14.69
CA ALA A 41 -9.79 -3.33 13.43
C ALA A 41 -8.89 -3.01 12.23
N ILE A 42 -8.39 -1.77 12.13
CA ILE A 42 -7.44 -1.36 11.08
C ILE A 42 -6.13 -2.17 11.19
N THR A 43 -5.61 -2.35 12.40
CA THR A 43 -4.38 -3.11 12.63
C THR A 43 -4.56 -4.56 12.20
N ALA A 44 -5.68 -5.19 12.56
CA ALA A 44 -5.99 -6.56 12.15
C ALA A 44 -6.12 -6.70 10.62
N LEU A 45 -6.78 -5.74 9.97
CA LEU A 45 -6.90 -5.71 8.51
C LEU A 45 -5.53 -5.66 7.83
N LEU A 46 -4.65 -4.78 8.32
CA LEU A 46 -3.29 -4.63 7.77
C LEU A 46 -2.45 -5.89 7.99
N GLU A 47 -2.54 -6.50 9.17
CA GLU A 47 -1.84 -7.76 9.46
C GLU A 47 -2.30 -8.89 8.53
N LEU A 48 -3.61 -9.07 8.36
CA LEU A 48 -4.17 -10.06 7.44
C LEU A 48 -3.75 -9.79 5.99
N ARG A 49 -3.68 -8.54 5.58
CA ARG A 49 -3.21 -8.15 4.26
C ARG A 49 -1.74 -8.53 4.05
N ILE A 50 -0.88 -8.28 5.03
CA ILE A 50 0.54 -8.66 4.97
C ILE A 50 0.70 -10.18 4.89
N ILE A 51 -0.04 -10.94 5.70
CA ILE A 51 -0.03 -12.40 5.67
C ILE A 51 -0.47 -12.92 4.29
N ASN A 52 -1.53 -12.35 3.73
CA ASN A 52 -1.99 -12.72 2.40
C ASN A 52 -0.94 -12.42 1.31
N LEU A 53 -0.28 -11.27 1.39
CA LEU A 53 0.81 -10.92 0.47
C LEU A 53 1.98 -11.89 0.59
N GLN A 54 2.39 -12.26 1.81
CA GLN A 54 3.47 -13.24 2.03
C GLN A 54 3.16 -14.61 1.42
N ASN A 55 1.92 -15.08 1.59
CA ASN A 55 1.51 -16.38 1.08
C ASN A 55 1.33 -16.41 -0.45
N ASN A 56 1.20 -15.27 -1.08
CA ASN A 56 0.90 -15.13 -2.51
C ASN A 56 1.87 -14.17 -3.23
N MET A 57 3.11 -14.07 -2.80
CA MET A 57 4.07 -13.06 -3.29
C MET A 57 4.16 -12.99 -4.82
N LYS A 58 4.26 -14.13 -5.51
CA LYS A 58 4.36 -14.14 -6.98
C LYS A 58 3.14 -13.56 -7.67
N LYS A 59 1.96 -13.74 -7.09
CA LYS A 59 0.70 -13.23 -7.64
C LYS A 59 0.53 -11.73 -7.40
N PHE A 60 1.05 -11.24 -6.28
CA PHE A 60 0.90 -9.85 -5.85
C PHE A 60 2.14 -8.99 -6.09
N ASP A 61 3.16 -9.51 -6.77
CA ASP A 61 4.31 -8.72 -7.18
C ASP A 61 4.00 -7.99 -8.51
N PRO A 62 3.78 -6.67 -8.48
CA PRO A 62 3.43 -5.93 -9.69
C PRO A 62 4.49 -6.00 -10.78
N ILE A 63 5.76 -6.11 -10.40
CA ILE A 63 6.88 -6.18 -11.36
C ILE A 63 6.85 -7.49 -12.14
N GLN A 64 6.44 -8.59 -11.51
CA GLN A 64 6.40 -9.90 -12.15
C GLN A 64 5.06 -10.22 -12.81
N ALA A 65 3.96 -9.73 -12.23
CA ALA A 65 2.61 -10.11 -12.65
C ALA A 65 1.96 -9.10 -13.61
N SER A 66 2.42 -7.83 -13.63
CA SER A 66 1.90 -6.82 -14.55
C SER A 66 2.54 -6.91 -15.92
N SER A 67 1.78 -6.56 -16.96
CA SER A 67 2.30 -6.30 -18.31
C SER A 67 2.89 -4.90 -18.47
N LYS A 68 2.80 -4.05 -17.44
CA LYS A 68 3.25 -2.66 -17.44
C LYS A 68 4.72 -2.54 -17.06
N THR A 69 5.39 -1.52 -17.59
CA THR A 69 6.74 -1.17 -17.16
C THR A 69 6.75 -0.61 -15.74
N GLN A 70 7.92 -0.52 -15.14
CA GLN A 70 8.08 0.05 -13.80
C GLN A 70 7.66 1.53 -13.76
N GLU A 71 7.97 2.29 -14.82
CA GLU A 71 7.58 3.69 -14.96
C GLU A 71 6.05 3.84 -15.08
N GLU A 72 5.41 2.98 -15.88
CA GLU A 72 3.95 2.97 -15.99
C GLU A 72 3.26 2.60 -14.68
N LEU A 73 3.83 1.67 -13.92
CA LEU A 73 3.32 1.30 -12.59
C LEU A 73 3.46 2.45 -11.60
N ALA A 74 4.56 3.20 -11.65
CA ALA A 74 4.77 4.36 -10.80
C ALA A 74 3.75 5.47 -11.09
N LEU A 75 3.53 5.78 -12.37
CA LEU A 75 2.52 6.77 -12.79
C LEU A 75 1.10 6.36 -12.37
N LEU A 76 0.77 5.09 -12.55
CA LEU A 76 -0.53 4.54 -12.15
C LEU A 76 -0.73 4.62 -10.62
N ALA A 77 0.30 4.36 -9.83
CA ALA A 77 0.26 4.52 -8.39
C ALA A 77 0.01 5.97 -7.98
N ASP A 78 0.72 6.93 -8.59
CA ASP A 78 0.54 8.36 -8.33
C ASP A 78 -0.88 8.84 -8.70
N GLU A 79 -1.43 8.38 -9.83
CA GLU A 79 -2.81 8.68 -10.23
C GLU A 79 -3.83 8.10 -9.26
N ASN A 80 -3.65 6.85 -8.85
CA ASN A 80 -4.53 6.20 -7.88
C ASN A 80 -4.49 6.91 -6.52
N ASP A 81 -3.32 7.34 -6.06
CA ASP A 81 -3.17 8.10 -4.82
C ASP A 81 -3.97 9.41 -4.85
N LEU A 82 -3.90 10.14 -5.96
CA LEU A 82 -4.67 11.38 -6.13
C LEU A 82 -6.19 11.15 -6.14
N ILE A 83 -6.65 10.07 -6.76
CA ILE A 83 -8.06 9.71 -6.81
C ILE A 83 -8.53 9.25 -5.43
N ALA A 84 -7.76 8.40 -4.75
CA ALA A 84 -8.05 7.93 -3.40
C ALA A 84 -8.10 9.07 -2.39
N ALA A 85 -7.18 10.03 -2.47
CA ALA A 85 -7.17 11.21 -1.61
C ALA A 85 -8.44 12.08 -1.74
N LYS A 86 -9.06 12.10 -2.91
CA LYS A 86 -10.30 12.87 -3.18
C LYS A 86 -11.57 12.13 -2.83
N SER A 87 -11.62 10.83 -3.08
CA SER A 87 -12.85 10.03 -3.07
C SER A 87 -12.85 8.91 -2.02
N SER A 88 -11.74 8.73 -1.29
CA SER A 88 -11.61 7.72 -0.23
C SER A 88 -12.04 6.33 -0.72
N LEU A 89 -12.88 5.63 0.03
CA LEU A 89 -13.37 4.29 -0.32
C LEU A 89 -14.29 4.23 -1.54
N ASP A 90 -14.81 5.36 -1.99
CA ASP A 90 -15.65 5.45 -3.19
C ASP A 90 -14.81 5.71 -4.47
N ALA A 91 -13.49 5.76 -4.33
CA ALA A 91 -12.57 5.94 -5.44
C ALA A 91 -12.63 4.77 -6.43
N ASN A 92 -12.64 5.07 -7.73
CA ASN A 92 -12.40 4.09 -8.78
C ASN A 92 -10.94 4.16 -9.17
N LEU A 93 -10.21 3.11 -8.87
CA LEU A 93 -8.77 3.00 -9.03
C LEU A 93 -8.43 2.11 -10.23
N SER A 94 -7.30 2.34 -10.84
CA SER A 94 -6.79 1.49 -11.92
C SER A 94 -6.00 0.33 -11.34
N HIS A 95 -6.40 -0.91 -11.67
CA HIS A 95 -5.69 -2.09 -11.20
C HIS A 95 -4.31 -2.20 -11.85
N TRP A 96 -3.28 -2.45 -11.06
CA TRP A 96 -1.89 -2.48 -11.52
C TRP A 96 -1.61 -3.60 -12.55
N GLU A 97 -2.34 -4.71 -12.51
CA GLU A 97 -2.13 -5.85 -13.39
C GLU A 97 -2.54 -5.54 -14.85
N ASN A 98 -3.70 -4.92 -15.03
CA ASN A 98 -4.32 -4.78 -16.32
C ASN A 98 -4.89 -3.38 -16.62
N GLY A 99 -4.81 -2.44 -15.68
CA GLY A 99 -5.34 -1.08 -15.80
C GLY A 99 -6.87 -0.97 -15.75
N LYS A 100 -7.59 -2.06 -15.47
CA LYS A 100 -9.06 -2.01 -15.34
C LYS A 100 -9.45 -1.21 -14.10
N GLN A 101 -10.55 -0.48 -14.23
CA GLN A 101 -11.12 0.26 -13.11
C GLN A 101 -11.74 -0.70 -12.09
N ILE A 102 -11.43 -0.49 -10.84
CA ILE A 102 -11.98 -1.22 -9.70
C ILE A 102 -12.34 -0.24 -8.60
N ASN A 103 -13.48 -0.43 -7.95
CA ASN A 103 -13.83 0.39 -6.81
C ASN A 103 -12.93 0.03 -5.61
N CYS A 104 -12.53 1.03 -4.85
CA CYS A 104 -11.62 0.84 -3.71
C CYS A 104 -12.18 -0.15 -2.68
N ARG A 105 -13.50 -0.13 -2.42
CA ARG A 105 -14.16 -1.08 -1.50
C ARG A 105 -14.05 -2.53 -1.97
N ASP A 106 -14.10 -2.74 -3.28
CA ASP A 106 -14.00 -4.08 -3.89
C ASP A 106 -12.55 -4.56 -3.97
N TRP A 107 -11.59 -3.64 -3.90
CA TRP A 107 -10.16 -3.96 -3.95
C TRP A 107 -9.60 -4.37 -2.59
N ILE A 108 -10.16 -3.87 -1.51
CA ILE A 108 -9.73 -4.17 -0.15
C ILE A 108 -10.16 -5.58 0.27
#